data_747802afe30a609aace367e6d756eaea
#
_entry.id   747802afe30a609aace367e6d756eaea
#
_cell.length_a   1.000
_cell.length_b   1.000
_cell.length_c   1.000
_cell.angle_alpha   90.00
_cell.angle_beta   90.00
_cell.angle_gamma   90.00
#
_symmetry.space_group_name_H-M   'P 1'
#
loop_
_entity.id
_entity.type
_entity.pdbx_description
1 polymer ?
#
loop_
_entity_poly.entity_id
_entity_poly.type
_entity_poly.pdbx_seq_one_letter_code
_entity_poly.pdbx_strand_id
1 'polypeptide(L)'
;MTAEFVALGTAFLLLGSNLFGFFYSYIVLNTSLFSKYRIQSKPYKKGLFWSRMPLFLFNLSTLILLSASGAYFIFDFLDTEWPAWWVLVFQVLLAFILDDIWFYIYHRYLHENKFLLKHIHSIHHRATTPFPLEYLYAHPLEWMK
;
A
#
# COMPACT_ATOMS: atom_id res chain seq x y z
N MET A 1 22.34 12.36 -10.60
CA MET A 1 21.16 12.24 -9.70
C MET A 1 21.69 12.21 -8.28
N THR A 2 21.03 12.82 -7.29
CA THR A 2 21.51 12.84 -5.90
C THR A 2 20.55 12.04 -5.01
N ALA A 3 21.02 11.61 -3.83
CA ALA A 3 20.22 10.85 -2.86
C ALA A 3 18.95 11.61 -2.44
N GLU A 4 19.07 12.94 -2.24
CA GLU A 4 17.94 13.81 -1.89
C GLU A 4 16.89 13.85 -3.00
N PHE A 5 17.32 13.90 -4.26
CA PHE A 5 16.41 13.90 -5.41
C PHE A 5 15.62 12.59 -5.48
N VAL A 6 16.28 11.45 -5.26
CA VAL A 6 15.61 10.13 -5.26
C VAL A 6 14.66 10.00 -4.09
N ALA A 7 15.09 10.40 -2.89
CA ALA A 7 14.24 10.35 -1.70
C ALA A 7 12.98 11.24 -1.83
N LEU A 8 13.15 12.48 -2.29
CA LEU A 8 12.05 13.41 -2.53
C LEU A 8 11.14 12.91 -3.65
N GLY A 9 11.70 12.38 -4.74
CA GLY A 9 10.94 11.77 -5.83
C GLY A 9 10.09 10.60 -5.35
N THR A 10 10.65 9.71 -4.53
CA THR A 10 9.94 8.59 -3.90
C THR A 10 8.79 9.09 -3.02
N ALA A 11 9.06 10.06 -2.15
CA ALA A 11 8.02 10.65 -1.30
C ALA A 11 6.89 11.29 -2.12
N PHE A 12 7.25 12.04 -3.17
CA PHE A 12 6.28 12.71 -4.04
C PHE A 12 5.42 11.73 -4.82
N LEU A 13 6.01 10.66 -5.37
CA LEU A 13 5.28 9.60 -6.08
C LEU A 13 4.30 8.86 -5.15
N LEU A 14 4.74 8.50 -3.96
CA LEU A 14 3.89 7.85 -2.96
C LEU A 14 2.76 8.76 -2.50
N LEU A 15 3.04 10.01 -2.20
CA LEU A 15 2.01 10.99 -1.82
C LEU A 15 1.02 11.22 -2.95
N GLY A 16 1.49 11.46 -4.17
CA GLY A 16 0.65 11.74 -5.33
C GLY A 16 -0.28 10.58 -5.69
N SER A 17 0.23 9.35 -5.73
CA SER A 17 -0.58 8.15 -5.99
C SER A 17 -1.64 7.92 -4.90
N ASN A 18 -1.28 8.15 -3.64
CA ASN A 18 -2.23 8.01 -2.53
C ASN A 18 -3.27 9.16 -2.48
N LEU A 19 -2.91 10.38 -2.84
CA LEU A 19 -3.87 11.46 -3.01
C LEU A 19 -4.87 11.15 -4.13
N PHE A 20 -4.40 10.62 -5.26
CA PHE A 20 -5.30 10.15 -6.31
C PHE A 20 -6.25 9.07 -5.78
N GLY A 21 -5.73 8.06 -5.09
CA GLY A 21 -6.53 7.01 -4.44
C GLY A 21 -7.54 7.56 -3.43
N PHE A 22 -7.17 8.61 -2.68
CA PHE A 22 -8.03 9.29 -1.73
C PHE A 22 -9.25 9.92 -2.42
N PHE A 23 -9.01 10.74 -3.44
CA PHE A 23 -10.10 11.38 -4.19
C PHE A 23 -10.97 10.36 -4.92
N TYR A 24 -10.36 9.36 -5.54
CA TYR A 24 -11.10 8.29 -6.20
C TYR A 24 -11.99 7.53 -5.21
N SER A 25 -11.46 7.14 -4.05
CA SER A 25 -12.24 6.46 -3.00
C SER A 25 -13.36 7.33 -2.44
N TYR A 26 -13.10 8.62 -2.26
CA TYR A 26 -14.13 9.56 -1.81
C TYR A 26 -15.29 9.64 -2.80
N ILE A 27 -15.00 9.73 -4.11
CA ILE A 27 -16.01 9.74 -5.17
C ILE A 27 -16.80 8.43 -5.18
N VAL A 28 -16.11 7.29 -5.16
CA VAL A 28 -16.75 5.95 -5.18
C VAL A 28 -17.70 5.74 -4.00
N LEU A 29 -17.34 6.23 -2.83
CA LEU A 29 -18.13 6.04 -1.61
C LEU A 29 -19.30 7.02 -1.47
N ASN A 30 -19.16 8.24 -2.00
CA ASN A 30 -20.12 9.32 -1.76
C ASN A 30 -20.99 9.67 -2.98
N THR A 31 -20.72 9.05 -4.15
CA THR A 31 -21.50 9.31 -5.37
C THR A 31 -21.99 8.00 -6.00
N SER A 32 -22.97 8.11 -6.90
CA SER A 32 -23.45 6.97 -7.70
C SER A 32 -22.66 6.76 -9.01
N LEU A 33 -21.63 7.60 -9.27
CA LEU A 33 -20.93 7.64 -10.55
C LEU A 33 -20.42 6.27 -11.01
N PHE A 34 -19.86 5.49 -10.09
CA PHE A 34 -19.31 4.15 -10.36
C PHE A 34 -20.19 3.00 -9.87
N SER A 35 -21.45 3.27 -9.49
CA SER A 35 -22.34 2.26 -8.89
C SER A 35 -22.54 1.02 -9.78
N LYS A 36 -22.64 1.20 -11.11
CA LYS A 36 -22.82 0.12 -12.09
C LYS A 36 -21.61 -0.82 -12.23
N TYR A 37 -20.43 -0.39 -11.80
CA TYR A 37 -19.20 -1.19 -11.87
C TYR A 37 -18.89 -1.92 -10.55
N ARG A 38 -19.75 -1.78 -9.55
CA ARG A 38 -19.54 -2.43 -8.25
C ARG A 38 -19.81 -3.91 -8.36
N ILE A 39 -18.82 -4.72 -8.00
CA ILE A 39 -18.94 -6.18 -7.96
C ILE A 39 -19.81 -6.62 -6.78
N GLN A 40 -19.69 -5.90 -5.65
CA GLN A 40 -20.45 -6.22 -4.43
C GLN A 40 -21.73 -5.42 -4.35
N SER A 41 -22.85 -6.10 -4.09
CA SER A 41 -24.16 -5.48 -3.91
C SER A 41 -24.35 -4.79 -2.56
N LYS A 42 -23.49 -5.10 -1.56
CA LYS A 42 -23.58 -4.49 -0.23
C LYS A 42 -23.29 -2.98 -0.29
N PRO A 43 -24.18 -2.14 0.25
CA PRO A 43 -23.94 -0.71 0.34
C PRO A 43 -22.82 -0.43 1.36
N TYR A 44 -22.04 0.61 1.11
CA TYR A 44 -21.05 1.10 2.08
C TYR A 44 -21.77 1.69 3.31
N LYS A 45 -21.20 1.45 4.48
CA LYS A 45 -21.70 2.08 5.72
C LYS A 45 -21.44 3.58 5.69
N LYS A 46 -22.41 4.37 6.15
CA LYS A 46 -22.21 5.82 6.33
C LYS A 46 -21.00 6.10 7.24
N GLY A 47 -20.17 7.03 6.86
CA GLY A 47 -18.97 7.41 7.63
C GLY A 47 -17.81 6.43 7.54
N LEU A 48 -17.92 5.35 6.76
CA LEU A 48 -16.85 4.35 6.60
C LEU A 48 -15.53 4.99 6.19
N PHE A 49 -15.55 5.88 5.21
CA PHE A 49 -14.36 6.59 4.72
C PHE A 49 -13.60 7.26 5.87
N TRP A 50 -14.28 8.12 6.63
CA TRP A 50 -13.65 8.87 7.72
C TRP A 50 -13.20 7.98 8.89
N SER A 51 -13.91 6.88 9.14
CA SER A 51 -13.49 5.93 10.18
C SER A 51 -12.19 5.19 9.86
N ARG A 52 -11.80 5.13 8.57
CA ARG A 52 -10.55 4.50 8.12
C ARG A 52 -9.37 5.48 8.11
N MET A 53 -9.64 6.78 8.04
CA MET A 53 -8.61 7.81 7.86
C MET A 53 -7.50 7.83 8.91
N PRO A 54 -7.74 7.70 10.22
CA PRO A 54 -6.64 7.77 11.17
C PRO A 54 -5.56 6.72 10.93
N LEU A 55 -5.97 5.46 10.73
CA LEU A 55 -5.02 4.37 10.47
C LEU A 55 -4.39 4.49 9.08
N PHE A 56 -5.18 4.87 8.07
CA PHE A 56 -4.66 5.12 6.73
C PHE A 56 -3.58 6.21 6.73
N LEU A 57 -3.82 7.36 7.35
CA LEU A 57 -2.86 8.46 7.41
C LEU A 57 -1.60 8.08 8.18
N PHE A 58 -1.75 7.37 9.30
CA PHE A 58 -0.61 6.85 10.04
C PHE A 58 0.25 5.93 9.18
N ASN A 59 -0.37 4.95 8.53
CA ASN A 59 0.33 3.99 7.67
C ASN A 59 0.97 4.67 6.45
N LEU A 60 0.25 5.61 5.81
CA LEU A 60 0.79 6.38 4.68
C LEU A 60 2.01 7.21 5.09
N SER A 61 1.93 7.90 6.24
CA SER A 61 3.07 8.69 6.74
C SER A 61 4.29 7.80 7.02
N THR A 62 4.06 6.64 7.64
CA THR A 62 5.12 5.66 7.92
C THR A 62 5.70 5.08 6.62
N LEU A 63 4.85 4.76 5.64
CA LEU A 63 5.29 4.27 4.33
C LEU A 63 6.17 5.29 3.62
N ILE A 64 5.74 6.55 3.56
CA ILE A 64 6.53 7.62 2.92
C ILE A 64 7.86 7.81 3.64
N LEU A 65 7.83 7.89 4.97
CA LEU A 65 9.04 8.09 5.76
C LEU A 65 10.05 6.96 5.56
N LEU A 66 9.62 5.71 5.68
CA LEU A 66 10.50 4.56 5.53
C LEU A 66 11.02 4.41 4.11
N SER A 67 10.17 4.59 3.09
CA SER A 67 10.57 4.44 1.69
C SER A 67 11.52 5.57 1.25
N ALA A 68 11.24 6.82 1.61
CA ALA A 68 12.11 7.94 1.28
C ALA A 68 13.44 7.87 2.03
N SER A 69 13.42 7.53 3.32
CA SER A 69 14.66 7.33 4.09
C SER A 69 15.46 6.14 3.55
N GLY A 70 14.79 5.02 3.26
CA GLY A 70 15.43 3.87 2.64
C GLY A 70 16.10 4.24 1.33
N ALA A 71 15.39 4.91 0.42
CA ALA A 71 15.94 5.38 -0.85
C ALA A 71 17.14 6.31 -0.67
N TYR A 72 17.12 7.18 0.34
CA TYR A 72 18.25 8.06 0.67
C TYR A 72 19.48 7.27 1.12
N PHE A 73 19.32 6.37 2.11
CA PHE A 73 20.46 5.68 2.72
C PHE A 73 21.06 4.57 1.84
N ILE A 74 20.27 3.98 0.95
CA ILE A 74 20.75 2.94 0.03
C ILE A 74 21.26 3.52 -1.30
N PHE A 75 21.15 4.84 -1.52
CA PHE A 75 21.46 5.47 -2.82
C PHE A 75 22.88 5.17 -3.32
N ASP A 76 23.87 5.23 -2.43
CA ASP A 76 25.27 5.00 -2.78
C ASP A 76 25.57 3.53 -3.17
N PHE A 77 24.64 2.61 -2.89
CA PHE A 77 24.75 1.21 -3.28
C PHE A 77 24.00 0.90 -4.58
N LEU A 78 23.31 1.89 -5.16
CA LEU A 78 22.54 1.73 -6.39
C LEU A 78 23.38 2.17 -7.58
N ASP A 79 23.30 1.40 -8.67
CA ASP A 79 23.82 1.84 -9.95
C ASP A 79 22.97 3.01 -10.47
N THR A 80 23.63 4.12 -10.83
CA THR A 80 22.97 5.31 -11.34
C THR A 80 22.82 5.32 -12.86
N GLU A 81 23.42 4.36 -13.55
CA GLU A 81 23.24 4.17 -14.98
C GLU A 81 21.95 3.41 -15.29
N TRP A 82 21.30 3.79 -16.36
CA TRP A 82 20.08 3.10 -16.78
C TRP A 82 20.45 1.72 -17.34
N PRO A 83 19.90 0.64 -16.78
CA PRO A 83 20.08 -0.69 -17.36
C PRO A 83 19.38 -0.79 -18.72
N ALA A 84 19.77 -1.77 -19.51
CA ALA A 84 19.01 -2.11 -20.72
C ALA A 84 17.54 -2.38 -20.36
N TRP A 85 16.60 -1.92 -21.20
CA TRP A 85 15.15 -1.98 -20.90
C TRP A 85 14.66 -3.39 -20.51
N TRP A 86 15.21 -4.44 -21.12
CA TRP A 86 14.84 -5.83 -20.83
C TRP A 86 15.31 -6.27 -19.43
N VAL A 87 16.47 -5.74 -18.97
CA VAL A 87 16.96 -5.97 -17.60
C VAL A 87 16.00 -5.32 -16.60
N LEU A 88 15.56 -4.09 -16.88
CA LEU A 88 14.57 -3.41 -16.05
C LEU A 88 13.26 -4.20 -15.96
N VAL A 89 12.74 -4.68 -17.10
CA VAL A 89 11.53 -5.51 -17.13
C VAL A 89 11.73 -6.78 -16.32
N PHE A 90 12.85 -7.46 -16.49
CA PHE A 90 13.16 -8.68 -15.73
C PHE A 90 13.24 -8.40 -14.21
N GLN A 91 13.92 -7.32 -13.79
CA GLN A 91 14.02 -6.93 -12.38
C GLN A 91 12.64 -6.64 -11.77
N VAL A 92 11.79 -5.92 -12.50
CA VAL A 92 10.42 -5.61 -12.06
C VAL A 92 9.59 -6.88 -11.91
N LEU A 93 9.61 -7.78 -12.90
CA LEU A 93 8.89 -9.06 -12.83
C LEU A 93 9.40 -9.94 -11.68
N LEU A 94 10.72 -10.01 -11.52
CA LEU A 94 11.32 -10.76 -10.42
C LEU A 94 10.92 -10.20 -9.06
N ALA A 95 10.92 -8.86 -8.92
CA ALA A 95 10.49 -8.20 -7.69
C ALA A 95 9.03 -8.54 -7.34
N PHE A 96 8.11 -8.51 -8.31
CA PHE A 96 6.72 -8.92 -8.10
C PHE A 96 6.59 -10.38 -7.68
N ILE A 97 7.31 -11.31 -8.33
CA ILE A 97 7.28 -12.73 -7.97
C ILE A 97 7.81 -12.95 -6.54
N LEU A 98 8.91 -12.30 -6.18
CA LEU A 98 9.48 -12.42 -4.85
C LEU A 98 8.56 -11.80 -3.78
N ASP A 99 7.93 -10.66 -4.08
CA ASP A 99 6.95 -10.05 -3.18
C ASP A 99 5.72 -10.94 -2.97
N ASP A 100 5.17 -11.53 -4.03
CA ASP A 100 4.03 -12.47 -3.95
C ASP A 100 4.36 -13.71 -3.11
N ILE A 101 5.55 -14.30 -3.31
CA ILE A 101 6.00 -15.46 -2.52
C ILE A 101 6.13 -15.07 -1.04
N TRP A 102 6.78 -13.95 -0.77
CA TRP A 102 6.97 -13.46 0.59
C TRP A 102 5.63 -13.09 1.25
N PHE A 103 4.76 -12.39 0.51
CA PHE A 103 3.42 -12.07 0.95
C PHE A 103 2.64 -13.32 1.34
N TYR A 104 2.63 -14.35 0.49
CA TYR A 104 1.94 -15.60 0.77
C TYR A 104 2.43 -16.25 2.07
N ILE A 105 3.76 -16.39 2.24
CA ILE A 105 4.36 -17.03 3.41
C ILE A 105 4.00 -16.25 4.68
N TYR A 106 4.17 -14.94 4.65
CA TYR A 106 3.90 -14.08 5.79
C TYR A 106 2.40 -14.02 6.14
N HIS A 107 1.55 -13.86 5.15
CA HIS A 107 0.10 -13.82 5.31
C HIS A 107 -0.43 -15.14 5.90
N ARG A 108 0.07 -16.27 5.39
CA ARG A 108 -0.25 -17.60 5.92
C ARG A 108 0.19 -17.73 7.38
N TYR A 109 1.39 -17.28 7.71
CA TYR A 109 1.87 -17.28 9.09
C TYR A 109 0.98 -16.45 10.03
N LEU A 110 0.49 -15.30 9.58
CA LEU A 110 -0.47 -14.48 10.33
C LEU A 110 -1.79 -15.23 10.60
N HIS A 111 -2.26 -16.03 9.67
CA HIS A 111 -3.46 -16.86 9.84
C HIS A 111 -3.24 -18.06 10.77
N GLU A 112 -2.10 -18.70 10.69
CA GLU A 112 -1.79 -19.90 11.49
C GLU A 112 -1.50 -19.55 12.96
N ASN A 113 -0.97 -18.36 13.24
CA ASN A 113 -0.69 -17.92 14.60
C ASN A 113 -1.92 -17.21 15.21
N LYS A 114 -2.59 -17.87 16.17
CA LYS A 114 -3.82 -17.34 16.82
C LYS A 114 -3.63 -15.96 17.47
N PHE A 115 -2.45 -15.66 18.02
CA PHE A 115 -2.16 -14.38 18.63
C PHE A 115 -2.06 -13.28 17.55
N LEU A 116 -1.30 -13.53 16.49
CA LEU A 116 -1.12 -12.59 15.38
C LEU A 116 -2.43 -12.38 14.61
N LEU A 117 -3.18 -13.44 14.38
CA LEU A 117 -4.50 -13.36 13.76
C LEU A 117 -5.43 -12.43 14.55
N LYS A 118 -5.50 -12.61 15.87
CA LYS A 118 -6.40 -11.84 16.72
C LYS A 118 -6.00 -10.38 16.88
N HIS A 119 -4.71 -10.09 17.06
CA HIS A 119 -4.24 -8.76 17.46
C HIS A 119 -3.73 -7.90 16.30
N ILE A 120 -3.25 -8.52 15.23
CA ILE A 120 -2.66 -7.84 14.08
C ILE A 120 -3.56 -8.00 12.86
N HIS A 121 -3.72 -9.20 12.37
CA HIS A 121 -4.36 -9.49 11.09
C HIS A 121 -5.88 -9.27 11.07
N SER A 122 -6.53 -9.39 12.22
CA SER A 122 -7.98 -9.11 12.34
C SER A 122 -8.38 -7.69 11.91
N ILE A 123 -7.46 -6.72 11.93
CA ILE A 123 -7.72 -5.34 11.49
C ILE A 123 -7.99 -5.32 9.99
N HIS A 124 -7.17 -5.99 9.21
CA HIS A 124 -7.35 -6.14 7.77
C HIS A 124 -8.70 -6.80 7.42
N HIS A 125 -9.09 -7.84 8.14
CA HIS A 125 -10.36 -8.55 7.92
C HIS A 125 -11.63 -7.73 8.27
N ARG A 126 -11.50 -6.54 8.87
CA ARG A 126 -12.64 -5.62 9.04
C ARG A 126 -13.08 -4.95 7.74
N ALA A 127 -12.27 -5.01 6.70
CA ALA A 127 -12.58 -4.52 5.36
C ALA A 127 -13.43 -5.54 4.58
N THR A 128 -14.70 -5.71 4.97
CA THR A 128 -15.61 -6.68 4.34
C THR A 128 -16.17 -6.23 2.99
N THR A 129 -16.13 -4.92 2.71
CA THR A 129 -16.54 -4.33 1.43
C THR A 129 -15.45 -3.33 1.06
N PRO A 130 -14.28 -3.78 0.57
CA PRO A 130 -13.11 -2.93 0.43
C PRO A 130 -13.31 -1.87 -0.65
N PHE A 131 -12.69 -0.72 -0.41
CA PHE A 131 -12.51 0.36 -1.38
C PHE A 131 -11.02 0.69 -1.53
N PRO A 132 -10.59 1.40 -2.58
CA PRO A 132 -9.17 1.48 -2.95
C PRO A 132 -8.18 1.81 -1.83
N LEU A 133 -8.51 2.73 -0.91
CA LEU A 133 -7.60 3.10 0.18
C LEU A 133 -7.46 2.03 1.29
N GLU A 134 -8.33 1.03 1.34
CA GLU A 134 -8.26 -0.01 2.37
C GLU A 134 -7.08 -0.97 2.18
N TYR A 135 -6.29 -0.84 1.10
CA TYR A 135 -5.04 -1.58 0.95
C TYR A 135 -4.01 -1.25 2.05
N LEU A 136 -4.03 -0.02 2.59
CA LEU A 136 -3.25 0.37 3.76
C LEU A 136 -4.02 0.23 5.08
N TYR A 137 -5.26 -0.26 5.07
CA TYR A 137 -6.04 -0.48 6.27
C TYR A 137 -5.69 -1.82 6.91
N ALA A 138 -4.51 -1.91 7.48
CA ALA A 138 -3.98 -3.05 8.18
C ALA A 138 -3.17 -2.59 9.40
N HIS A 139 -2.86 -3.51 10.31
CA HIS A 139 -1.93 -3.19 11.39
C HIS A 139 -0.56 -2.83 10.80
N PRO A 140 0.16 -1.83 11.32
CA PRO A 140 1.48 -1.44 10.78
C PRO A 140 2.46 -2.61 10.60
N LEU A 141 2.52 -3.52 11.56
CA LEU A 141 3.37 -4.70 11.48
C LEU A 141 2.96 -5.69 10.36
N GLU A 142 1.79 -5.55 9.78
CA GLU A 142 1.34 -6.44 8.72
C GLU A 142 1.87 -6.02 7.35
N TRP A 143 1.91 -4.73 7.07
CA TRP A 143 2.35 -4.25 5.75
C TRP A 143 3.83 -3.81 5.71
N MET A 144 4.49 -3.66 6.88
CA MET A 144 5.94 -3.34 6.99
C MET A 144 6.85 -4.59 6.84
N LYS A 145 6.34 -5.63 6.23
CA LYS A 145 7.03 -6.90 6.01
C LYS A 145 8.13 -6.81 4.96
#